data_1036a34d94637539a440a655e071e0a4
#
_entry.id   1036a34d94637539a440a655e071e0a4
#
_cell.length_a   1.000
_cell.length_b   1.000
_cell.length_c   1.000
_cell.angle_alpha   90.00
_cell.angle_beta   90.00
_cell.angle_gamma   90.00
#
_symmetry.space_group_name_H-M   'P 1'
#
loop_
_entity.id
_entity.type
_entity.pdbx_description
1 polymer ?
#
loop_
_entity_poly.entity_id
_entity_poly.type
_entity_poly.pdbx_seq_one_letter_code
_entity_poly.pdbx_strand_id
1 'polypeptide(L)'
;MTTIIDDIKATVKTHTIVPFQTNNITCHDNTLIISDRYRVQDTQKLMNTIGIRSNLSKEIFVKPEANWGAIQVALNQIDKNKRFTGIVNSSDQLVTLIDSKHSEPAQLNYDDRIDNLFESINEKGEFDIKDIMFDANSCNVMVNTTNHGDIDCGDGDNWKFGTTTTINHNSQQFANYFLRLICANGMTTKEKMAYRLATVCKNIGKQFLKFASNSAFASLIKPRVAKLRNSRASLYEVNSIADNLTKEEKMKFMPEYFDIEHDFKESGHDITKIDSKRQKLVYTDQNLYDVFNLATNLATHQRETLSHGTCMHLNKAAGAIFSAGPNLAFDNILDIYKK
;
A
#
# COMPACT_ATOMS: atom_id res chain seq x y z
N MET A 1 10.41 16.57 -14.93
CA MET A 1 10.69 15.12 -14.74
C MET A 1 12.18 14.84 -14.59
N THR A 2 13.04 15.31 -15.49
CA THR A 2 14.51 15.12 -15.40
C THR A 2 15.06 15.59 -14.04
N THR A 3 14.67 16.76 -13.56
CA THR A 3 15.12 17.32 -12.27
C THR A 3 14.85 16.40 -11.08
N ILE A 4 13.65 15.78 -10.99
CA ILE A 4 13.29 14.90 -9.87
C ILE A 4 14.12 13.60 -9.89
N ILE A 5 14.42 13.08 -11.07
CA ILE A 5 15.26 11.88 -11.24
C ILE A 5 16.70 12.21 -10.84
N ASP A 6 17.19 13.38 -11.23
CA ASP A 6 18.54 13.85 -10.87
C ASP A 6 18.66 14.07 -9.35
N ASP A 7 17.63 14.63 -8.71
CA ASP A 7 17.56 14.79 -7.24
C ASP A 7 17.56 13.45 -6.51
N ILE A 8 16.81 12.46 -7.01
CA ILE A 8 16.80 11.10 -6.47
C ILE A 8 18.21 10.50 -6.53
N LYS A 9 18.84 10.56 -7.70
CA LYS A 9 20.20 10.03 -7.90
C LYS A 9 21.23 10.76 -7.04
N ALA A 10 21.15 12.08 -6.96
CA ALA A 10 22.03 12.88 -6.12
C ALA A 10 21.92 12.45 -4.64
N THR A 11 20.71 12.27 -4.15
CA THR A 11 20.47 11.81 -2.77
C THR A 11 21.04 10.40 -2.54
N VAL A 12 20.80 9.48 -3.45
CA VAL A 12 21.31 8.09 -3.33
C VAL A 12 22.83 8.05 -3.32
N LYS A 13 23.50 8.89 -4.10
CA LYS A 13 24.97 9.00 -4.13
C LYS A 13 25.57 9.46 -2.79
N THR A 14 24.80 10.15 -1.94
CA THR A 14 25.28 10.53 -0.60
C THR A 14 25.28 9.38 0.39
N HIS A 15 24.71 8.23 0.03
CA HIS A 15 24.60 7.10 0.91
C HIS A 15 25.90 6.30 0.94
N THR A 16 26.27 5.89 2.14
CA THR A 16 27.48 5.08 2.40
C THR A 16 27.10 3.63 2.69
N ILE A 17 27.90 2.73 2.17
CA ILE A 17 27.79 1.30 2.41
C ILE A 17 28.67 0.93 3.61
N VAL A 18 28.05 0.33 4.63
CA VAL A 18 28.75 -0.03 5.87
C VAL A 18 28.61 -1.52 6.13
N PRO A 19 29.70 -2.30 6.05
CA PRO A 19 29.69 -3.68 6.50
C PRO A 19 29.69 -3.73 8.04
N PHE A 20 28.90 -4.62 8.63
CA PHE A 20 28.91 -4.84 10.07
C PHE A 20 28.55 -6.28 10.45
N GLN A 21 28.73 -6.61 11.70
CA GLN A 21 28.35 -7.86 12.35
C GLN A 21 27.43 -7.55 13.53
N THR A 22 26.73 -8.55 14.04
CA THR A 22 25.80 -8.38 15.17
C THR A 22 26.47 -7.90 16.45
N ASN A 23 27.76 -8.22 16.63
CA ASN A 23 28.58 -7.73 17.76
C ASN A 23 28.96 -6.24 17.67
N ASN A 24 28.75 -5.61 16.50
CA ASN A 24 28.91 -4.16 16.32
C ASN A 24 27.68 -3.35 16.69
N ILE A 25 26.62 -3.99 17.19
CA ILE A 25 25.37 -3.33 17.59
C ILE A 25 25.45 -3.02 19.09
N THR A 26 25.32 -1.75 19.43
CA THR A 26 25.27 -1.22 20.79
C THR A 26 23.96 -0.47 21.02
N CYS A 27 23.66 -0.11 22.26
CA CYS A 27 22.48 0.71 22.59
C CYS A 27 22.92 1.89 23.44
N HIS A 28 22.52 3.09 23.04
CA HIS A 28 22.75 4.32 23.78
C HIS A 28 21.56 5.26 23.61
N ASP A 29 21.11 5.89 24.70
CA ASP A 29 19.99 6.83 24.71
C ASP A 29 18.74 6.29 24.00
N ASN A 30 18.33 5.06 24.32
CA ASN A 30 17.22 4.34 23.68
C ASN A 30 17.34 4.17 22.15
N THR A 31 18.53 4.31 21.59
CA THR A 31 18.79 4.14 20.18
C THR A 31 19.80 3.03 19.97
N LEU A 32 19.53 2.13 19.02
CA LEU A 32 20.54 1.18 18.57
C LEU A 32 21.54 1.86 17.66
N ILE A 33 22.81 1.57 17.88
CA ILE A 33 23.93 2.14 17.14
C ILE A 33 24.74 0.99 16.56
N ILE A 34 25.12 1.12 15.28
CA ILE A 34 25.99 0.17 14.59
C ILE A 34 27.38 0.76 14.48
N SER A 35 28.41 -0.01 14.89
CA SER A 35 29.82 0.38 14.83
C SER A 35 30.09 1.72 15.52
N ASP A 36 29.43 1.95 16.67
CA ASP A 36 29.53 3.14 17.52
C ASP A 36 29.27 4.48 16.81
N ARG A 37 28.65 4.45 15.66
CA ARG A 37 28.40 5.62 14.82
C ARG A 37 26.99 5.71 14.25
N TYR A 38 26.52 4.64 13.63
CA TYR A 38 25.33 4.72 12.77
C TYR A 38 24.07 4.42 13.54
N ARG A 39 23.13 5.36 13.56
CA ARG A 39 21.86 5.27 14.31
C ARG A 39 20.84 4.43 13.57
N VAL A 40 20.17 3.54 14.29
CA VAL A 40 19.07 2.72 13.77
C VAL A 40 17.74 3.39 14.07
N GLN A 41 17.02 3.81 13.03
CA GLN A 41 15.70 4.44 13.21
C GLN A 41 14.60 3.43 13.52
N ASP A 42 14.62 2.27 12.89
CA ASP A 42 13.63 1.20 13.06
C ASP A 42 14.29 -0.06 13.62
N THR A 43 14.32 -0.12 14.94
CA THR A 43 14.88 -1.27 15.68
C THR A 43 14.19 -2.58 15.32
N GLN A 44 12.86 -2.58 15.15
CA GLN A 44 12.11 -3.78 14.81
C GLN A 44 12.47 -4.27 13.41
N LYS A 45 12.60 -3.36 12.45
CA LYS A 45 13.01 -3.70 11.09
C LYS A 45 14.43 -4.28 11.05
N LEU A 46 15.36 -3.68 11.79
CA LEU A 46 16.71 -4.21 11.95
C LEU A 46 16.67 -5.65 12.47
N MET A 47 16.01 -5.88 13.61
CA MET A 47 15.95 -7.18 14.26
C MET A 47 15.32 -8.26 13.37
N ASN A 48 14.24 -7.93 12.68
CA ASN A 48 13.61 -8.84 11.71
C ASN A 48 14.56 -9.21 10.56
N THR A 49 15.33 -8.23 10.06
CA THR A 49 16.23 -8.43 8.92
C THR A 49 17.43 -9.29 9.28
N ILE A 50 17.98 -9.14 10.49
CA ILE A 50 19.09 -9.97 10.97
C ILE A 50 18.65 -11.38 11.38
N GLY A 51 17.35 -11.66 11.36
CA GLY A 51 16.81 -13.02 11.58
C GLY A 51 16.31 -13.27 13.01
N ILE A 52 16.27 -12.26 13.86
CA ILE A 52 15.55 -12.32 15.13
C ILE A 52 14.06 -12.23 14.80
N ARG A 53 13.46 -13.37 14.53
CA ARG A 53 12.00 -13.49 14.42
C ARG A 53 11.42 -13.31 15.81
N SER A 54 10.69 -12.23 15.99
CA SER A 54 10.20 -11.78 17.27
C SER A 54 9.09 -12.68 17.84
N ASN A 55 9.49 -13.65 18.66
CA ASN A 55 8.67 -14.00 19.82
C ASN A 55 8.79 -12.92 20.93
N LEU A 56 9.58 -11.88 20.69
CA LEU A 56 9.72 -10.73 21.57
C LEU A 56 8.59 -9.75 21.27
N SER A 57 7.89 -9.26 22.29
CA SER A 57 6.82 -8.29 22.11
C SER A 57 7.37 -7.01 21.45
N LYS A 58 6.54 -6.34 20.64
CA LYS A 58 6.92 -5.07 20.00
C LYS A 58 7.37 -4.00 21.00
N GLU A 59 6.89 -4.08 22.23
CA GLU A 59 7.22 -3.16 23.32
C GLU A 59 8.69 -3.16 23.71
N ILE A 60 9.39 -4.30 23.54
CA ILE A 60 10.84 -4.40 23.79
C ILE A 60 11.62 -3.45 22.89
N PHE A 61 11.15 -3.21 21.65
CA PHE A 61 11.84 -2.37 20.68
C PHE A 61 11.49 -0.88 20.79
N VAL A 62 10.46 -0.53 21.56
CA VAL A 62 10.09 0.87 21.83
C VAL A 62 11.06 1.53 22.82
N LYS A 63 11.57 0.74 23.77
CA LYS A 63 12.55 1.19 24.77
C LYS A 63 13.74 0.22 24.78
N PRO A 64 14.62 0.25 23.75
CA PRO A 64 15.69 -0.72 23.61
C PRO A 64 16.71 -0.67 24.73
N GLU A 65 16.95 0.47 25.36
CA GLU A 65 17.88 0.58 26.48
C GLU A 65 17.38 -0.15 27.72
N ALA A 66 16.11 0.07 28.08
CA ALA A 66 15.48 -0.64 29.21
C ALA A 66 15.42 -2.16 29.01
N ASN A 67 15.42 -2.62 27.78
CA ASN A 67 15.32 -4.03 27.38
C ASN A 67 16.63 -4.57 26.78
N TRP A 68 17.74 -3.83 26.95
CA TRP A 68 19.00 -4.16 26.28
C TRP A 68 19.51 -5.57 26.57
N GLY A 69 19.35 -6.06 27.81
CA GLY A 69 19.70 -7.43 28.14
C GLY A 69 18.98 -8.50 27.32
N ALA A 70 17.68 -8.33 27.10
CA ALA A 70 16.89 -9.23 26.27
C ALA A 70 17.30 -9.14 24.78
N ILE A 71 17.58 -7.93 24.31
CA ILE A 71 18.07 -7.70 22.94
C ILE A 71 19.45 -8.34 22.75
N GLN A 72 20.37 -8.18 23.70
CA GLN A 72 21.70 -8.81 23.64
C GLN A 72 21.63 -10.34 23.63
N VAL A 73 20.75 -10.93 24.45
CA VAL A 73 20.54 -12.40 24.43
C VAL A 73 20.09 -12.85 23.04
N ALA A 74 19.17 -12.13 22.43
CA ALA A 74 18.70 -12.44 21.09
C ALA A 74 19.78 -12.24 20.02
N LEU A 75 20.59 -11.19 20.11
CA LEU A 75 21.74 -10.95 19.21
C LEU A 75 22.80 -12.05 19.33
N ASN A 76 23.05 -12.55 20.55
CA ASN A 76 24.02 -13.63 20.79
C ASN A 76 23.57 -14.99 20.25
N GLN A 77 22.29 -15.17 19.94
CA GLN A 77 21.75 -16.38 19.29
C GLN A 77 22.01 -16.42 17.78
N ILE A 78 22.39 -15.29 17.19
CA ILE A 78 22.71 -15.22 15.76
C ILE A 78 24.15 -15.64 15.55
N ASP A 79 24.43 -16.30 14.44
CA ASP A 79 25.80 -16.61 14.03
C ASP A 79 26.65 -15.32 14.02
N LYS A 80 27.64 -15.28 14.94
CA LYS A 80 28.53 -14.12 15.11
C LYS A 80 29.39 -13.83 13.88
N ASN A 81 29.52 -14.79 12.99
CA ASN A 81 30.24 -14.65 11.72
C ASN A 81 29.39 -14.12 10.60
N LYS A 82 28.07 -13.99 10.81
CA LYS A 82 27.18 -13.48 9.80
C LYS A 82 27.44 -12.00 9.57
N ARG A 83 27.78 -11.67 8.33
CA ARG A 83 28.04 -10.29 7.89
C ARG A 83 26.77 -9.70 7.30
N PHE A 84 26.55 -8.45 7.59
CA PHE A 84 25.49 -7.64 7.06
C PHE A 84 26.06 -6.40 6.38
N THR A 85 25.32 -5.85 5.46
CA THR A 85 25.66 -4.58 4.82
C THR A 85 24.55 -3.59 5.14
N GLY A 86 24.90 -2.50 5.80
CA GLY A 86 24.02 -1.35 6.05
C GLY A 86 24.21 -0.30 4.97
N ILE A 87 23.11 0.36 4.59
CA ILE A 87 23.14 1.58 3.81
C ILE A 87 22.77 2.72 4.74
N VAL A 88 23.63 3.71 4.81
CA VAL A 88 23.58 4.82 5.75
C VAL A 88 23.47 6.13 4.97
N ASN A 89 22.59 7.03 5.38
CA ASN A 89 22.47 8.35 4.79
C ASN A 89 23.55 9.33 5.29
N SER A 90 23.56 10.54 4.74
CA SER A 90 24.51 11.61 5.10
C SER A 90 24.40 12.08 6.56
N SER A 91 23.32 11.71 7.27
CA SER A 91 23.10 12.00 8.70
C SER A 91 23.49 10.83 9.62
N ASP A 92 24.29 9.88 9.14
CA ASP A 92 24.70 8.69 9.86
C ASP A 92 23.51 7.82 10.34
N GLN A 93 22.39 7.82 9.62
CA GLN A 93 21.22 7.01 9.95
C GLN A 93 21.13 5.80 9.04
N LEU A 94 20.86 4.63 9.62
CA LEU A 94 20.67 3.38 8.87
C LEU A 94 19.35 3.44 8.07
N VAL A 95 19.47 3.55 6.76
CA VAL A 95 18.34 3.57 5.81
C VAL A 95 17.80 2.16 5.60
N THR A 96 18.67 1.21 5.36
CA THR A 96 18.29 -0.17 5.11
C THR A 96 19.43 -1.14 5.42
N LEU A 97 19.06 -2.40 5.61
CA LEU A 97 19.96 -3.51 5.84
C LEU A 97 19.82 -4.57 4.77
N ILE A 98 20.93 -5.08 4.30
CA ILE A 98 20.99 -6.14 3.28
C ILE A 98 21.77 -7.32 3.84
N ASP A 99 21.28 -8.54 3.68
CA ASP A 99 22.05 -9.74 3.97
C ASP A 99 23.25 -9.81 3.00
N SER A 100 24.45 -10.00 3.51
CA SER A 100 25.68 -9.99 2.73
C SER A 100 25.71 -10.97 1.55
N LYS A 101 24.91 -12.02 1.60
CA LYS A 101 24.74 -12.96 0.47
C LYS A 101 24.10 -12.32 -0.78
N HIS A 102 23.43 -11.18 -0.60
CA HIS A 102 22.67 -10.50 -1.64
C HIS A 102 23.09 -9.04 -1.84
N SER A 103 24.15 -8.58 -1.14
CA SER A 103 24.48 -7.17 -1.04
C SER A 103 25.13 -6.55 -2.29
N GLU A 104 26.01 -7.28 -2.96
CA GLU A 104 26.77 -6.71 -4.07
C GLU A 104 25.93 -6.34 -5.30
N PRO A 105 24.97 -7.17 -5.76
CA PRO A 105 24.21 -6.82 -6.97
C PRO A 105 23.17 -5.71 -6.74
N ALA A 106 22.69 -5.53 -5.52
CA ALA A 106 21.60 -4.61 -5.23
C ALA A 106 22.03 -3.15 -5.17
N GLN A 107 23.25 -2.90 -4.70
CA GLN A 107 23.78 -1.56 -4.47
C GLN A 107 24.36 -0.92 -5.73
N LEU A 108 25.11 -1.71 -6.49
CA LEU A 108 25.85 -1.23 -7.66
C LEU A 108 24.94 -0.73 -8.80
N ASN A 109 23.63 -0.95 -8.71
CA ASN A 109 22.70 -0.71 -9.81
C ASN A 109 21.41 0.03 -9.42
N TYR A 110 21.40 0.80 -8.33
CA TYR A 110 20.17 1.54 -7.98
C TYR A 110 19.88 2.62 -9.03
N ASP A 111 20.91 3.40 -9.40
CA ASP A 111 20.82 4.42 -10.45
C ASP A 111 20.46 3.78 -11.79
N ASP A 112 21.14 2.71 -12.16
CA ASP A 112 20.88 1.96 -13.40
C ASP A 112 19.44 1.41 -13.45
N ARG A 113 18.88 1.00 -12.31
CA ARG A 113 17.50 0.53 -12.26
C ARG A 113 16.50 1.67 -12.46
N ILE A 114 16.77 2.83 -11.86
CA ILE A 114 15.97 4.02 -12.07
C ILE A 114 16.00 4.41 -13.54
N ASP A 115 17.18 4.53 -14.14
CA ASP A 115 17.32 4.86 -15.56
C ASP A 115 16.60 3.86 -16.45
N ASN A 116 16.84 2.58 -16.26
CA ASN A 116 16.24 1.53 -17.06
C ASN A 116 14.70 1.51 -16.96
N LEU A 117 14.12 1.86 -15.80
CA LEU A 117 12.67 2.01 -15.67
C LEU A 117 12.16 3.18 -16.52
N PHE A 118 12.77 4.37 -16.36
CA PHE A 118 12.31 5.57 -17.06
C PHE A 118 12.56 5.52 -18.56
N GLU A 119 13.68 4.96 -19.02
CA GLU A 119 13.94 4.67 -20.42
C GLU A 119 12.86 3.76 -21.01
N SER A 120 12.53 2.67 -20.33
CA SER A 120 11.49 1.73 -20.78
C SER A 120 10.09 2.34 -20.84
N ILE A 121 9.76 3.23 -19.90
CA ILE A 121 8.48 3.97 -19.92
C ILE A 121 8.43 4.91 -21.15
N ASN A 122 9.53 5.64 -21.39
CA ASN A 122 9.60 6.64 -22.45
C ASN A 122 9.68 6.01 -23.84
N GLU A 123 10.50 4.95 -24.04
CA GLU A 123 10.68 4.29 -25.31
C GLU A 123 9.39 3.70 -25.90
N LYS A 124 8.53 3.18 -25.04
CA LYS A 124 7.25 2.60 -25.50
C LYS A 124 6.23 3.66 -25.88
N GLY A 125 6.25 4.83 -25.23
CA GLY A 125 5.29 5.89 -25.51
C GLY A 125 3.82 5.50 -25.24
N GLU A 126 3.59 4.42 -24.48
CA GLU A 126 2.25 3.87 -24.17
C GLU A 126 1.78 4.22 -22.77
N PHE A 127 2.63 4.90 -21.98
CA PHE A 127 2.41 5.17 -20.57
C PHE A 127 2.58 6.65 -20.25
N ASP A 128 1.66 7.18 -19.44
CA ASP A 128 1.81 8.49 -18.80
C ASP A 128 2.33 8.30 -17.37
N ILE A 129 3.35 9.04 -16.97
CA ILE A 129 3.75 9.15 -15.58
C ILE A 129 2.79 10.13 -14.89
N LYS A 130 2.07 9.66 -13.88
CA LYS A 130 1.11 10.45 -13.11
C LYS A 130 1.73 11.09 -11.90
N ASP A 131 2.62 10.36 -11.24
CA ASP A 131 3.22 10.80 -10.00
C ASP A 131 4.52 10.05 -9.72
N ILE A 132 5.48 10.76 -9.12
CA ILE A 132 6.74 10.20 -8.62
C ILE A 132 6.87 10.68 -7.17
N MET A 133 6.92 9.72 -6.25
CA MET A 133 7.19 9.99 -4.85
C MET A 133 8.54 9.42 -4.46
N PHE A 134 9.32 10.21 -3.74
CA PHE A 134 10.62 9.81 -3.22
C PHE A 134 10.71 10.05 -1.73
N ASP A 135 11.00 9.01 -0.98
CA ASP A 135 11.35 9.10 0.42
C ASP A 135 12.88 8.99 0.56
N ALA A 136 13.50 10.12 0.81
CA ALA A 136 14.96 10.22 0.97
C ALA A 136 15.49 9.41 2.15
N ASN A 137 14.69 9.25 3.23
CA ASN A 137 15.13 8.53 4.42
C ASN A 137 15.21 7.01 4.18
N SER A 138 14.30 6.47 3.40
CA SER A 138 14.28 5.02 3.07
C SER A 138 14.83 4.70 1.69
N CYS A 139 15.20 5.71 0.90
CA CYS A 139 15.52 5.59 -0.53
C CYS A 139 14.46 4.80 -1.30
N ASN A 140 13.22 5.11 -1.04
CA ASN A 140 12.10 4.46 -1.66
C ASN A 140 11.51 5.36 -2.75
N VAL A 141 11.63 4.94 -4.00
CA VAL A 141 11.03 5.62 -5.15
C VAL A 141 9.75 4.89 -5.51
N MET A 142 8.65 5.61 -5.61
CA MET A 142 7.39 5.10 -6.11
C MET A 142 6.97 5.88 -7.34
N VAL A 143 6.80 5.17 -8.46
CA VAL A 143 6.39 5.72 -9.75
C VAL A 143 5.01 5.18 -10.09
N ASN A 144 4.04 6.05 -10.27
CA ASN A 144 2.70 5.71 -10.73
C ASN A 144 2.57 6.04 -12.22
N THR A 145 2.24 5.03 -13.02
CA THR A 145 2.03 5.17 -14.45
C THR A 145 0.61 4.75 -14.84
N THR A 146 0.05 5.34 -15.90
CA THR A 146 -1.20 4.89 -16.52
C THR A 146 -0.98 4.60 -17.99
N ASN A 147 -1.68 3.60 -18.50
CA ASN A 147 -1.71 3.30 -19.93
C ASN A 147 -2.53 4.37 -20.67
N HIS A 148 -2.20 4.66 -21.92
CA HIS A 148 -2.88 5.66 -22.73
C HIS A 148 -4.34 5.28 -23.07
N GLY A 149 -4.63 4.00 -23.18
CA GLY A 149 -5.97 3.53 -23.56
C GLY A 149 -6.99 3.68 -22.45
N ASP A 150 -8.16 4.23 -22.78
CA ASP A 150 -9.32 4.27 -21.90
C ASP A 150 -10.12 2.97 -22.02
N ILE A 151 -10.66 2.51 -20.91
CA ILE A 151 -11.53 1.34 -20.82
C ILE A 151 -12.95 1.85 -20.58
N ASP A 152 -13.77 1.90 -21.62
CA ASP A 152 -15.18 2.25 -21.51
C ASP A 152 -15.96 1.12 -20.81
N CYS A 153 -16.54 1.42 -19.65
CA CYS A 153 -17.36 0.51 -18.86
C CYS A 153 -18.87 0.77 -19.03
N GLY A 154 -19.26 1.59 -20.03
CA GLY A 154 -20.63 1.98 -20.32
C GLY A 154 -21.05 3.25 -19.59
N ASP A 155 -22.11 3.91 -20.11
CA ASP A 155 -22.70 5.13 -19.57
C ASP A 155 -21.70 6.29 -19.37
N GLY A 156 -20.66 6.37 -20.21
CA GLY A 156 -19.60 7.39 -20.11
C GLY A 156 -18.62 7.13 -18.97
N ASP A 157 -18.65 5.96 -18.33
CA ASP A 157 -17.77 5.57 -17.25
C ASP A 157 -16.46 5.03 -17.81
N ASN A 158 -15.49 5.93 -17.96
CA ASN A 158 -14.18 5.62 -18.52
C ASN A 158 -13.16 5.35 -17.41
N TRP A 159 -12.37 4.31 -17.60
CA TRP A 159 -11.33 3.87 -16.68
C TRP A 159 -9.98 3.80 -17.38
N LYS A 160 -8.91 3.98 -16.61
CA LYS A 160 -7.55 3.67 -17.04
C LYS A 160 -6.96 2.57 -16.18
N PHE A 161 -6.11 1.79 -16.82
CA PHE A 161 -5.27 0.82 -16.14
C PHE A 161 -3.92 1.48 -15.84
N GLY A 162 -3.38 1.24 -14.66
CA GLY A 162 -2.10 1.79 -14.26
C GLY A 162 -1.26 0.81 -13.46
N THR A 163 0.01 1.17 -13.31
CA THR A 163 0.99 0.40 -12.55
C THR A 163 1.75 1.31 -11.60
N THR A 164 1.77 0.93 -10.32
CA THR A 164 2.70 1.49 -9.33
C THR A 164 3.96 0.64 -9.31
N THR A 165 5.10 1.26 -9.54
CA THR A 165 6.43 0.65 -9.39
C THR A 165 7.10 1.25 -8.18
N THR A 166 7.50 0.40 -7.23
CA THR A 166 8.25 0.83 -6.05
C THR A 166 9.65 0.22 -6.10
N ILE A 167 10.67 1.05 -5.98
CA ILE A 167 12.09 0.66 -6.01
C ILE A 167 12.75 1.13 -4.73
N ASN A 168 13.48 0.24 -4.08
CA ASN A 168 14.42 0.58 -3.02
C ASN A 168 15.71 -0.21 -3.21
N HIS A 169 16.68 -0.04 -2.31
CA HIS A 169 17.97 -0.72 -2.43
C HIS A 169 17.85 -2.26 -2.50
N ASN A 170 16.87 -2.84 -1.80
CA ASN A 170 16.77 -4.30 -1.61
C ASN A 170 15.72 -4.96 -2.47
N SER A 171 14.77 -4.21 -2.99
CA SER A 171 13.60 -4.78 -3.63
C SER A 171 13.02 -3.86 -4.69
N GLN A 172 12.25 -4.46 -5.53
CA GLN A 172 11.34 -3.78 -6.44
C GLN A 172 9.98 -4.45 -6.36
N GLN A 173 8.95 -3.66 -6.51
CA GLN A 173 7.58 -4.12 -6.42
C GLN A 173 6.74 -3.46 -7.50
N PHE A 174 5.90 -4.25 -8.14
CA PHE A 174 4.90 -3.76 -9.09
C PHE A 174 3.52 -4.04 -8.53
N ALA A 175 2.61 -3.09 -8.66
CA ALA A 175 1.20 -3.26 -8.30
C ALA A 175 0.33 -2.62 -9.38
N ASN A 176 -0.60 -3.37 -9.92
CA ASN A 176 -1.57 -2.83 -10.86
C ASN A 176 -2.70 -2.12 -10.12
N TYR A 177 -3.22 -1.06 -10.72
CA TYR A 177 -4.36 -0.33 -10.22
C TYR A 177 -5.27 0.14 -11.37
N PHE A 178 -6.49 0.47 -11.02
CA PHE A 178 -7.44 1.10 -11.93
C PHE A 178 -7.69 2.54 -11.51
N LEU A 179 -7.76 3.42 -12.49
CA LEU A 179 -8.06 4.83 -12.32
C LEU A 179 -9.36 5.15 -13.03
N ARG A 180 -10.36 5.61 -12.29
CA ARG A 180 -11.61 6.06 -12.86
C ARG A 180 -11.50 7.51 -13.32
N LEU A 181 -11.92 7.81 -14.55
CA LEU A 181 -11.71 9.12 -15.20
C LEU A 181 -12.80 10.15 -14.94
N ILE A 182 -13.85 9.86 -14.18
CA ILE A 182 -14.93 10.83 -13.86
C ILE A 182 -14.41 12.02 -13.05
N CYS A 183 -13.28 11.85 -12.36
CA CYS A 183 -12.67 12.91 -11.57
C CYS A 183 -11.21 13.08 -11.97
N ALA A 184 -10.79 14.31 -12.21
CA ALA A 184 -9.40 14.67 -12.53
C ALA A 184 -8.39 14.18 -11.46
N ASN A 185 -8.86 13.89 -10.25
CA ASN A 185 -8.06 13.39 -9.12
C ASN A 185 -8.17 11.88 -8.89
N GLY A 186 -8.64 11.14 -9.86
CA GLY A 186 -8.81 9.70 -9.98
C GLY A 186 -8.51 8.86 -8.75
N MET A 187 -9.47 8.00 -8.40
CA MET A 187 -9.28 7.05 -7.32
C MET A 187 -8.46 5.84 -7.78
N THR A 188 -7.47 5.48 -6.99
CA THR A 188 -6.69 4.27 -7.22
C THR A 188 -7.21 3.13 -6.35
N THR A 189 -7.87 2.15 -6.94
CA THR A 189 -8.10 0.87 -6.27
C THR A 189 -6.82 0.04 -6.42
N LYS A 190 -6.06 -0.07 -5.36
CA LYS A 190 -4.89 -0.95 -5.35
C LYS A 190 -5.36 -2.38 -5.14
N GLU A 191 -5.61 -3.11 -6.21
CA GLU A 191 -5.71 -4.55 -6.08
C GLU A 191 -4.36 -5.13 -5.67
N LYS A 192 -4.40 -6.04 -4.68
CA LYS A 192 -3.22 -6.69 -4.09
C LYS A 192 -2.56 -7.72 -5.01
N MET A 193 -2.47 -7.49 -6.30
CA MET A 193 -1.56 -8.25 -7.15
C MET A 193 -0.16 -7.62 -7.12
N ALA A 194 0.35 -7.44 -5.90
CA ALA A 194 1.72 -7.00 -5.73
C ALA A 194 2.66 -8.15 -6.08
N TYR A 195 3.29 -8.06 -7.24
CA TYR A 195 4.40 -8.94 -7.58
C TYR A 195 5.65 -8.42 -6.89
N ARG A 196 6.05 -9.08 -5.80
CA ARG A 196 7.30 -8.76 -5.11
C ARG A 196 8.41 -9.63 -5.68
N LEU A 197 9.32 -9.01 -6.44
CA LEU A 197 10.58 -9.68 -6.77
C LEU A 197 11.46 -9.66 -5.52
N ALA A 198 11.75 -10.82 -4.97
CA ALA A 198 12.64 -10.96 -3.82
C ALA A 198 14.10 -10.61 -4.19
N THR A 199 14.46 -10.75 -5.45
CA THR A 199 15.78 -10.44 -5.98
C THR A 199 15.73 -9.20 -6.85
N VAL A 200 16.70 -8.32 -6.66
CA VAL A 200 16.88 -7.13 -7.50
C VAL A 200 17.17 -7.57 -8.94
N CYS A 201 16.29 -7.17 -9.85
CA CYS A 201 16.46 -7.47 -11.27
C CYS A 201 17.23 -6.34 -11.96
N LYS A 202 18.27 -6.68 -12.69
CA LYS A 202 19.03 -5.69 -13.49
C LYS A 202 18.17 -5.00 -14.55
N ASN A 203 17.17 -5.69 -15.10
CA ASN A 203 16.31 -5.18 -16.15
C ASN A 203 14.89 -4.94 -15.62
N ILE A 204 14.75 -3.93 -14.79
CA ILE A 204 13.47 -3.53 -14.19
C ILE A 204 12.47 -3.02 -15.24
N GLY A 205 12.96 -2.33 -16.27
CA GLY A 205 12.11 -1.80 -17.33
C GLY A 205 11.40 -2.91 -18.10
N LYS A 206 12.10 -3.99 -18.45
CA LYS A 206 11.49 -5.16 -19.10
C LYS A 206 10.45 -5.84 -18.20
N GLN A 207 10.71 -5.92 -16.90
CA GLN A 207 9.75 -6.45 -15.94
C GLN A 207 8.53 -5.53 -15.79
N PHE A 208 8.77 -4.22 -15.72
CA PHE A 208 7.69 -3.22 -15.74
C PHE A 208 6.82 -3.38 -16.98
N LEU A 209 7.40 -3.40 -18.17
CA LEU A 209 6.65 -3.53 -19.43
C LEU A 209 5.80 -4.81 -19.44
N LYS A 210 6.39 -5.95 -19.06
CA LYS A 210 5.66 -7.21 -18.98
C LYS A 210 4.48 -7.14 -18.01
N PHE A 211 4.62 -6.41 -16.93
CA PHE A 211 3.59 -6.28 -15.90
C PHE A 211 2.53 -5.23 -16.28
N ALA A 212 2.97 -4.08 -16.78
CA ALA A 212 2.11 -2.96 -17.17
C ALA A 212 1.32 -3.22 -18.46
N SER A 213 1.83 -4.05 -19.38
CA SER A 213 1.14 -4.44 -20.62
C SER A 213 0.24 -5.68 -20.43
N ASN A 214 -0.09 -6.07 -19.20
CA ASN A 214 -0.91 -7.25 -18.95
C ASN A 214 -2.40 -6.98 -19.28
N SER A 215 -2.75 -7.20 -20.54
CA SER A 215 -4.12 -7.03 -21.06
C SER A 215 -5.16 -7.90 -20.35
N ALA A 216 -4.77 -9.05 -19.81
CA ALA A 216 -5.67 -9.91 -19.05
C ALA A 216 -6.18 -9.23 -17.77
N PHE A 217 -5.35 -8.42 -17.11
CA PHE A 217 -5.78 -7.66 -15.96
C PHE A 217 -6.72 -6.51 -16.35
N ALA A 218 -6.41 -5.77 -17.41
CA ALA A 218 -7.28 -4.72 -17.93
C ALA A 218 -8.66 -5.25 -18.35
N SER A 219 -8.74 -6.49 -18.87
CA SER A 219 -9.99 -7.12 -19.27
C SER A 219 -10.92 -7.46 -18.12
N LEU A 220 -10.45 -7.50 -16.87
CA LEU A 220 -11.27 -7.80 -15.69
C LEU A 220 -12.17 -6.64 -15.27
N ILE A 221 -11.91 -5.40 -15.72
CA ILE A 221 -12.61 -4.23 -15.20
C ILE A 221 -14.08 -4.16 -15.67
N LYS A 222 -14.33 -4.38 -16.95
CA LYS A 222 -15.69 -4.36 -17.51
C LYS A 222 -16.62 -5.36 -16.84
N PRO A 223 -16.28 -6.66 -16.72
CA PRO A 223 -17.09 -7.63 -16.00
C PRO A 223 -17.33 -7.26 -14.53
N ARG A 224 -16.32 -6.68 -13.87
CA ARG A 224 -16.46 -6.26 -12.47
C ARG A 224 -17.43 -5.10 -12.31
N VAL A 225 -17.28 -4.04 -13.11
CA VAL A 225 -18.19 -2.91 -13.09
C VAL A 225 -19.62 -3.36 -13.41
N ALA A 226 -19.81 -4.19 -14.44
CA ALA A 226 -21.11 -4.76 -14.75
C ALA A 226 -21.69 -5.57 -13.58
N LYS A 227 -20.87 -6.37 -12.92
CA LYS A 227 -21.29 -7.16 -11.76
C LYS A 227 -21.69 -6.26 -10.57
N LEU A 228 -20.95 -5.17 -10.30
CA LEU A 228 -21.30 -4.21 -9.24
C LEU A 228 -22.63 -3.51 -9.53
N ARG A 229 -22.88 -3.12 -10.78
CA ARG A 229 -24.14 -2.48 -11.22
C ARG A 229 -25.35 -3.41 -11.06
N ASN A 230 -25.15 -4.72 -11.28
CA ASN A 230 -26.21 -5.73 -11.22
C ASN A 230 -26.37 -6.39 -9.84
N SER A 231 -25.61 -5.97 -8.84
CA SER A 231 -25.66 -6.54 -7.50
C SER A 231 -26.16 -5.52 -6.49
N ARG A 232 -27.12 -5.93 -5.64
CA ARG A 232 -27.60 -5.09 -4.54
C ARG A 232 -26.53 -5.00 -3.45
N ALA A 233 -26.40 -3.83 -2.87
CA ALA A 233 -25.55 -3.62 -1.72
C ALA A 233 -26.21 -4.17 -0.45
N SER A 234 -25.43 -4.77 0.42
CA SER A 234 -25.90 -5.13 1.75
C SER A 234 -25.71 -3.96 2.73
N LEU A 235 -26.38 -4.04 3.85
CA LEU A 235 -26.22 -3.07 4.94
C LEU A 235 -24.75 -2.99 5.40
N TYR A 236 -23.99 -4.07 5.27
CA TYR A 236 -22.55 -4.10 5.61
C TYR A 236 -21.72 -3.16 4.74
N GLU A 237 -21.93 -3.15 3.41
CA GLU A 237 -21.23 -2.25 2.51
C GLU A 237 -21.62 -0.79 2.76
N VAL A 238 -22.91 -0.52 2.97
CA VAL A 238 -23.41 0.83 3.31
C VAL A 238 -22.81 1.31 4.64
N ASN A 239 -22.83 0.49 5.68
CA ASN A 239 -22.24 0.81 6.98
C ASN A 239 -20.72 1.00 6.89
N SER A 240 -20.02 0.25 6.03
CA SER A 240 -18.57 0.43 5.84
C SER A 240 -18.19 1.84 5.41
N ILE A 241 -19.12 2.58 4.80
CA ILE A 241 -18.97 4.00 4.45
C ILE A 241 -19.50 4.87 5.60
N ALA A 242 -20.71 4.62 6.06
CA ALA A 242 -21.38 5.41 7.08
C ALA A 242 -20.61 5.50 8.40
N ASP A 243 -19.94 4.43 8.81
CA ASP A 243 -19.17 4.37 10.07
C ASP A 243 -17.91 5.26 10.04
N ASN A 244 -17.49 5.72 8.89
CA ASN A 244 -16.38 6.65 8.73
C ASN A 244 -16.81 8.12 8.72
N LEU A 245 -18.10 8.40 8.80
CA LEU A 245 -18.68 9.73 8.75
C LEU A 245 -19.29 10.12 10.10
N THR A 246 -19.17 11.39 10.46
CA THR A 246 -19.92 11.98 11.60
C THR A 246 -21.42 12.01 11.30
N LYS A 247 -22.24 12.29 12.31
CA LYS A 247 -23.69 12.39 12.13
C LYS A 247 -24.05 13.48 11.13
N GLU A 248 -23.42 14.64 11.22
CA GLU A 248 -23.65 15.75 10.30
C GLU A 248 -23.22 15.41 8.86
N GLU A 249 -22.09 14.75 8.71
CA GLU A 249 -21.61 14.29 7.39
C GLU A 249 -22.54 13.22 6.79
N LYS A 250 -23.06 12.28 7.60
CA LYS A 250 -24.08 11.33 7.15
C LYS A 250 -25.36 12.05 6.68
N MET A 251 -25.85 13.01 7.45
CA MET A 251 -27.03 13.79 7.07
C MET A 251 -26.82 14.54 5.74
N LYS A 252 -25.61 15.02 5.51
CA LYS A 252 -25.27 15.77 4.29
C LYS A 252 -25.05 14.87 3.07
N PHE A 253 -24.38 13.75 3.25
CA PHE A 253 -23.85 12.96 2.13
C PHE A 253 -24.55 11.60 1.93
N MET A 254 -25.29 11.13 2.93
CA MET A 254 -26.01 9.85 2.92
C MET A 254 -27.40 9.99 3.57
N PRO A 255 -28.26 10.91 3.09
CA PRO A 255 -29.58 11.12 3.72
C PRO A 255 -30.41 9.82 3.75
N GLU A 256 -30.32 8.97 2.71
CA GLU A 256 -31.05 7.70 2.63
C GLU A 256 -30.60 6.69 3.74
N TYR A 257 -29.46 6.91 4.37
CA TYR A 257 -29.02 6.10 5.51
C TYR A 257 -29.98 6.20 6.69
N PHE A 258 -30.55 7.39 6.90
CA PHE A 258 -31.50 7.61 7.99
C PHE A 258 -32.86 6.99 7.69
N ASP A 259 -33.25 6.88 6.42
CA ASP A 259 -34.46 6.17 6.03
C ASP A 259 -34.30 4.68 6.32
N ILE A 260 -33.15 4.10 6.00
CA ILE A 260 -32.82 2.72 6.35
C ILE A 260 -32.82 2.52 7.88
N GLU A 261 -32.22 3.46 8.64
CA GLU A 261 -32.21 3.42 10.10
C GLU A 261 -33.64 3.50 10.68
N HIS A 262 -34.48 4.34 10.12
CA HIS A 262 -35.89 4.51 10.53
C HIS A 262 -36.69 3.24 10.27
N ASP A 263 -36.61 2.64 9.08
CA ASP A 263 -37.34 1.44 8.71
C ASP A 263 -36.99 0.25 9.61
N PHE A 264 -35.67 0.12 9.93
CA PHE A 264 -35.22 -0.89 10.87
C PHE A 264 -35.78 -0.69 12.27
N LYS A 265 -35.85 0.58 12.72
CA LYS A 265 -36.36 0.94 14.03
C LYS A 265 -37.86 0.70 14.12
N GLU A 266 -38.63 1.00 13.08
CA GLU A 266 -40.07 0.68 13.03
C GLU A 266 -40.32 -0.84 13.05
N SER A 267 -39.40 -1.61 12.48
CA SER A 267 -39.43 -3.08 12.51
C SER A 267 -38.97 -3.67 13.87
N GLY A 268 -38.69 -2.82 14.86
CA GLY A 268 -38.26 -3.24 16.21
C GLY A 268 -36.77 -3.61 16.29
N HIS A 269 -35.99 -3.27 15.27
CA HIS A 269 -34.56 -3.56 15.22
C HIS A 269 -33.72 -2.28 15.28
N ASP A 270 -32.55 -2.39 15.92
CA ASP A 270 -31.57 -1.31 15.98
C ASP A 270 -30.41 -1.66 15.03
N ILE A 271 -30.29 -0.89 13.94
CA ILE A 271 -29.29 -1.08 12.90
C ILE A 271 -27.86 -1.07 13.46
N THR A 272 -27.63 -0.29 14.53
CA THR A 272 -26.31 -0.16 15.15
C THR A 272 -25.92 -1.38 15.99
N LYS A 273 -26.91 -2.21 16.35
CA LYS A 273 -26.73 -3.45 17.13
C LYS A 273 -26.69 -4.71 16.29
N ILE A 274 -26.94 -4.58 14.99
CA ILE A 274 -26.83 -5.71 14.07
C ILE A 274 -25.36 -6.03 13.85
N ASP A 275 -24.94 -7.25 14.21
CA ASP A 275 -23.57 -7.67 13.97
C ASP A 275 -23.23 -7.72 12.48
N SER A 276 -21.96 -7.58 12.15
CA SER A 276 -21.47 -7.50 10.75
C SER A 276 -21.85 -8.71 9.90
N LYS A 277 -22.09 -9.88 10.51
CA LYS A 277 -22.50 -11.10 9.79
C LYS A 277 -23.95 -11.00 9.34
N ARG A 278 -24.82 -10.48 10.20
CA ARG A 278 -26.24 -10.26 9.88
C ARG A 278 -26.40 -9.10 8.91
N GLN A 279 -25.62 -8.03 9.06
CA GLN A 279 -25.62 -6.90 8.09
C GLN A 279 -25.38 -7.35 6.65
N LYS A 280 -24.55 -8.37 6.43
CA LYS A 280 -24.28 -8.94 5.10
C LYS A 280 -25.47 -9.68 4.47
N LEU A 281 -26.44 -10.05 5.26
CA LEU A 281 -27.65 -10.75 4.80
C LEU A 281 -28.82 -9.80 4.56
N VAL A 282 -28.66 -8.53 4.93
CA VAL A 282 -29.69 -7.50 4.75
C VAL A 282 -29.33 -6.65 3.55
N TYR A 283 -30.10 -6.75 2.47
CA TYR A 283 -29.87 -6.00 1.25
C TYR A 283 -30.66 -4.69 1.26
N THR A 284 -30.00 -3.64 0.79
CA THR A 284 -30.60 -2.32 0.57
C THR A 284 -31.11 -2.21 -0.87
N ASP A 285 -31.81 -1.12 -1.20
CA ASP A 285 -32.27 -0.87 -2.57
C ASP A 285 -31.16 -0.31 -3.47
N GLN A 286 -30.04 0.09 -2.89
CA GLN A 286 -28.87 0.56 -3.64
C GLN A 286 -28.12 -0.60 -4.28
N ASN A 287 -27.56 -0.40 -5.46
CA ASN A 287 -26.59 -1.36 -6.02
C ASN A 287 -25.18 -1.11 -5.49
N LEU A 288 -24.32 -2.13 -5.57
CA LEU A 288 -22.93 -2.01 -5.10
C LEU A 288 -22.12 -0.94 -5.82
N TYR A 289 -22.48 -0.63 -7.07
CA TYR A 289 -21.81 0.40 -7.84
C TYR A 289 -22.12 1.79 -7.32
N ASP A 290 -23.35 2.04 -6.88
CA ASP A 290 -23.76 3.32 -6.29
C ASP A 290 -23.03 3.54 -4.95
N VAL A 291 -22.97 2.53 -4.11
CA VAL A 291 -22.24 2.56 -2.83
C VAL A 291 -20.73 2.78 -3.08
N PHE A 292 -20.15 2.09 -4.05
CA PHE A 292 -18.77 2.32 -4.49
C PHE A 292 -18.56 3.75 -4.98
N ASN A 293 -19.47 4.28 -5.81
CA ASN A 293 -19.42 5.64 -6.33
C ASN A 293 -19.50 6.69 -5.22
N LEU A 294 -20.38 6.48 -4.26
CA LEU A 294 -20.51 7.37 -3.11
C LEU A 294 -19.20 7.47 -2.35
N ALA A 295 -18.61 6.33 -1.98
CA ALA A 295 -17.33 6.30 -1.26
C ALA A 295 -16.21 7.01 -2.02
N THR A 296 -16.13 6.78 -3.33
CA THR A 296 -15.11 7.38 -4.19
C THR A 296 -15.30 8.87 -4.36
N ASN A 297 -16.55 9.31 -4.53
CA ASN A 297 -16.91 10.72 -4.67
C ASN A 297 -16.57 11.48 -3.39
N LEU A 298 -16.96 10.97 -2.24
CA LEU A 298 -16.64 11.58 -0.94
C LEU A 298 -15.13 11.70 -0.73
N ALA A 299 -14.37 10.63 -0.98
CA ALA A 299 -12.94 10.61 -0.78
C ALA A 299 -12.17 11.55 -1.71
N THR A 300 -12.72 11.88 -2.89
CA THR A 300 -12.07 12.74 -3.90
C THR A 300 -12.52 14.18 -3.86
N HIS A 301 -13.82 14.43 -3.78
CA HIS A 301 -14.38 15.77 -3.94
C HIS A 301 -14.67 16.50 -2.63
N GLN A 302 -14.67 15.77 -1.50
CA GLN A 302 -14.95 16.35 -0.20
C GLN A 302 -13.70 16.45 0.70
N ARG A 303 -12.51 16.52 0.11
CA ARG A 303 -11.22 16.61 0.83
C ARG A 303 -11.07 17.87 1.66
N GLU A 304 -11.75 18.94 1.31
CA GLU A 304 -11.76 20.18 2.09
C GLU A 304 -12.71 20.10 3.30
N THR A 305 -13.71 19.21 3.22
CA THR A 305 -14.73 19.05 4.25
C THR A 305 -14.43 17.86 5.18
N LEU A 306 -13.93 16.77 4.61
CA LEU A 306 -13.62 15.54 5.32
C LEU A 306 -12.15 15.50 5.77
N SER A 307 -11.89 14.89 6.90
CA SER A 307 -10.50 14.68 7.35
C SER A 307 -9.73 13.77 6.38
N HIS A 308 -8.40 13.95 6.33
CA HIS A 308 -7.53 13.07 5.54
C HIS A 308 -7.69 11.58 5.92
N GLY A 309 -7.84 11.29 7.22
CA GLY A 309 -8.09 9.95 7.72
C GLY A 309 -9.40 9.37 7.18
N THR A 310 -10.49 10.15 7.23
CA THR A 310 -11.79 9.77 6.66
C THR A 310 -11.67 9.45 5.17
N CYS A 311 -11.03 10.33 4.38
CA CYS A 311 -10.82 10.09 2.95
C CYS A 311 -10.03 8.81 2.67
N MET A 312 -8.99 8.51 3.47
CA MET A 312 -8.26 7.25 3.35
C MET A 312 -9.11 6.02 3.65
N HIS A 313 -9.96 6.08 4.68
CA HIS A 313 -10.86 4.97 5.04
C HIS A 313 -11.93 4.75 3.97
N LEU A 314 -12.52 5.81 3.43
CA LEU A 314 -13.48 5.74 2.32
C LEU A 314 -12.85 5.12 1.06
N ASN A 315 -11.63 5.52 0.70
CA ASN A 315 -10.89 4.90 -0.41
C ASN A 315 -10.63 3.41 -0.17
N LYS A 316 -10.30 3.02 1.08
CA LYS A 316 -10.11 1.62 1.43
C LYS A 316 -11.40 0.82 1.35
N ALA A 317 -12.53 1.38 1.82
CA ALA A 317 -13.85 0.76 1.70
C ALA A 317 -14.25 0.58 0.23
N ALA A 318 -14.11 1.61 -0.59
CA ALA A 318 -14.36 1.54 -2.03
C ALA A 318 -13.48 0.48 -2.71
N GLY A 319 -12.18 0.44 -2.39
CA GLY A 319 -11.28 -0.58 -2.90
C GLY A 319 -11.70 -1.99 -2.52
N ALA A 320 -12.19 -2.20 -1.29
CA ALA A 320 -12.71 -3.48 -0.83
C ALA A 320 -13.98 -3.89 -1.59
N ILE A 321 -14.93 -2.97 -1.77
CA ILE A 321 -16.16 -3.21 -2.56
C ILE A 321 -15.80 -3.59 -4.01
N PHE A 322 -14.89 -2.85 -4.64
CA PHE A 322 -14.46 -3.11 -6.01
C PHE A 322 -13.75 -4.46 -6.16
N SER A 323 -12.85 -4.80 -5.23
CA SER A 323 -12.04 -6.02 -5.30
C SER A 323 -12.83 -7.29 -5.02
N ALA A 324 -13.72 -7.26 -4.03
CA ALA A 324 -14.50 -8.43 -3.64
C ALA A 324 -15.79 -8.58 -4.46
N GLY A 325 -16.31 -7.45 -4.99
CA GLY A 325 -17.59 -7.44 -5.71
C GLY A 325 -18.74 -7.98 -4.83
N PRO A 326 -19.80 -8.57 -5.43
CA PRO A 326 -20.91 -9.11 -4.66
C PRO A 326 -20.54 -10.32 -3.77
N ASN A 327 -19.32 -10.82 -3.85
CA ASN A 327 -18.82 -11.90 -2.99
C ASN A 327 -18.28 -11.38 -1.65
N LEU A 328 -18.21 -10.07 -1.41
CA LEU A 328 -17.81 -9.55 -0.09
C LEU A 328 -18.67 -10.13 1.04
N ALA A 329 -19.96 -10.29 0.78
CA ALA A 329 -20.86 -10.96 1.70
C ALA A 329 -20.68 -12.49 1.72
N PHE A 330 -20.46 -13.11 0.55
CA PHE A 330 -20.39 -14.57 0.41
C PHE A 330 -19.04 -15.16 0.81
N ASP A 331 -17.93 -14.58 0.39
CA ASP A 331 -16.60 -15.09 0.73
C ASP A 331 -16.32 -15.01 2.23
N ASN A 332 -16.83 -13.96 2.89
CA ASN A 332 -16.75 -13.86 4.34
C ASN A 332 -17.70 -14.81 5.09
N ILE A 333 -18.82 -15.21 4.49
CA ILE A 333 -19.71 -16.25 5.04
C ILE A 333 -19.02 -17.61 4.96
N LEU A 334 -18.38 -17.92 3.82
CA LEU A 334 -17.66 -19.18 3.65
C LEU A 334 -16.44 -19.30 4.59
N ASP A 335 -15.73 -18.21 4.86
CA ASP A 335 -14.62 -18.18 5.82
C ASP A 335 -15.08 -18.35 7.28
N ILE A 336 -16.31 -18.01 7.59
CA ILE A 336 -16.92 -18.23 8.90
C ILE A 336 -17.26 -19.70 9.11
N TYR A 337 -17.60 -20.42 8.07
CA TYR A 337 -17.92 -21.86 8.14
C TYR A 337 -16.69 -22.76 7.95
N LYS A 338 -15.52 -22.18 7.56
CA LYS A 338 -14.25 -22.91 7.42
C LYS A 338 -13.38 -22.87 8.68
N LYS A 339 -13.79 -22.16 9.71
CA LYS A 339 -13.19 -22.14 11.05
C LYS A 339 -14.09 -22.86 12.05
#